data_40bf058d4d4314def0d97ecbf58f8950
#
_entry.id   40bf058d4d4314def0d97ecbf58f8950
#
_cell.length_a   1.000
_cell.length_b   1.000
_cell.length_c   1.000
_cell.angle_alpha   90.00
_cell.angle_beta   90.00
_cell.angle_gamma   90.00
#
_symmetry.space_group_name_H-M   'P 1'
#
loop_
_entity.id
_entity.type
_entity.pdbx_description
1 polymer ?
#
loop_
_entity_poly.entity_id
_entity_poly.type
_entity_poly.pdbx_seq_one_letter_code
_entity_poly.pdbx_strand_id
1 'polypeptide(L)'
;MDPKNALKYAVKLGAAACVAALALTACGAPSAQPANPPATHVVSAHKPTIVLVHGGFTDASEWDAVIKSLRAAGYPVVAPPNPLRGMASDSQYLHSFLLSVKGPIILVGHSIGGFVTTEAAVGDPQVKALVYIAALMPDVGETATELIGKYPGATLGNYLQTVPFTLPGGAATDLYVRPDKFREVYAADVPQSVTDVMAAAERPLAASMFSEKCTAPAWKTIPSWDLITTQDDAATPAVQHFMAARAHSHITEVSSSHAVAISHPDEVTGVIEQAAQATVQ
;
A
#
# COMPACT_ATOMS: atom_id res chain seq x y z
N MET A 1 -4.74 -36.27 -21.60
CA MET A 1 -3.40 -35.65 -21.54
C MET A 1 -2.72 -36.17 -20.28
N ASP A 2 -1.56 -36.85 -20.47
CA ASP A 2 -0.82 -37.66 -19.48
C ASP A 2 -0.15 -36.79 -18.40
N PRO A 3 -0.25 -37.10 -17.09
CA PRO A 3 0.27 -36.26 -16.01
C PRO A 3 1.75 -36.55 -15.64
N LYS A 4 2.61 -36.91 -16.59
CA LYS A 4 3.98 -37.39 -16.30
C LYS A 4 5.12 -36.49 -16.78
N ASN A 5 4.98 -35.16 -16.76
CA ASN A 5 6.11 -34.27 -17.06
C ASN A 5 6.23 -33.09 -16.09
N ALA A 6 6.40 -33.41 -14.83
CA ALA A 6 6.85 -32.43 -13.84
C ALA A 6 8.13 -32.97 -13.19
N LEU A 7 9.13 -32.11 -13.18
CA LEU A 7 10.30 -32.17 -12.31
C LEU A 7 11.52 -32.97 -12.74
N LYS A 8 12.51 -32.33 -13.36
CA LYS A 8 13.92 -32.69 -13.32
C LYS A 8 14.80 -31.44 -13.27
N TYR A 9 15.00 -30.92 -12.09
CA TYR A 9 16.20 -30.14 -11.77
C TYR A 9 16.90 -30.78 -10.59
N ALA A 10 17.93 -31.60 -10.91
CA ALA A 10 18.82 -32.20 -9.93
C ALA A 10 19.93 -31.19 -9.58
N VAL A 11 20.04 -30.88 -8.31
CA VAL A 11 21.18 -30.15 -7.72
C VAL A 11 22.36 -31.09 -7.63
N LYS A 12 23.48 -30.77 -8.29
CA LYS A 12 24.77 -31.47 -8.11
C LYS A 12 25.50 -30.86 -6.90
N LEU A 13 25.62 -31.63 -5.83
CA LEU A 13 26.60 -31.38 -4.76
C LEU A 13 27.98 -31.81 -5.24
N GLY A 14 28.92 -30.87 -5.26
CA GLY A 14 30.34 -31.14 -5.43
C GLY A 14 31.01 -31.28 -4.06
N ALA A 15 31.57 -32.47 -3.81
CA ALA A 15 32.45 -32.72 -2.67
C ALA A 15 33.87 -32.20 -2.98
N ALA A 16 34.42 -31.36 -2.11
CA ALA A 16 35.84 -30.99 -2.16
C ALA A 16 36.60 -31.63 -1.00
N ALA A 17 37.64 -32.36 -1.35
CA ALA A 17 38.49 -33.13 -0.46
C ALA A 17 39.46 -32.22 0.34
N CYS A 18 39.63 -32.54 1.63
CA CYS A 18 40.64 -31.96 2.50
C CYS A 18 42.04 -32.54 2.19
N VAL A 19 43.01 -31.69 1.94
CA VAL A 19 44.44 -32.05 2.00
C VAL A 19 45.04 -31.40 3.25
N ALA A 20 45.50 -32.24 4.17
CA ALA A 20 46.22 -31.82 5.36
C ALA A 20 47.71 -31.63 5.04
N ALA A 21 48.27 -30.47 5.27
CA ALA A 21 49.68 -30.21 5.28
C ALA A 21 50.16 -29.87 6.70
N LEU A 22 51.01 -30.75 7.26
CA LEU A 22 51.76 -30.49 8.49
C LEU A 22 52.89 -29.50 8.18
N ALA A 23 53.06 -28.45 8.92
CA ALA A 23 54.24 -27.61 8.95
C ALA A 23 54.65 -27.30 10.39
N LEU A 24 55.95 -27.43 10.63
CA LEU A 24 56.63 -27.43 11.91
C LEU A 24 56.61 -26.04 12.64
N THR A 25 56.59 -26.14 13.95
CA THR A 25 56.69 -25.11 14.95
C THR A 25 58.01 -24.37 14.94
N ALA A 26 57.99 -23.02 14.90
CA ALA A 26 59.08 -22.20 15.38
C ALA A 26 58.51 -21.28 16.50
N CYS A 27 59.13 -21.41 17.70
CA CYS A 27 58.81 -20.53 18.85
C CYS A 27 59.31 -19.10 18.58
N GLY A 28 58.41 -18.17 18.38
CA GLY A 28 58.66 -16.73 18.41
C GLY A 28 57.87 -16.08 19.54
N ALA A 29 58.50 -15.25 20.34
CA ALA A 29 57.88 -14.53 21.48
C ALA A 29 56.69 -13.66 21.04
N PRO A 30 55.64 -13.50 21.83
CA PRO A 30 54.49 -12.65 21.46
C PRO A 30 54.81 -11.18 21.57
N SER A 31 54.91 -10.49 20.44
CA SER A 31 54.81 -9.04 20.41
C SER A 31 53.35 -8.63 20.64
N ALA A 32 53.12 -7.86 21.69
CA ALA A 32 51.79 -7.30 21.99
C ALA A 32 51.37 -6.36 20.87
N GLN A 33 50.41 -6.79 20.08
CA GLN A 33 49.72 -5.96 19.09
C GLN A 33 48.73 -5.04 19.81
N PRO A 34 48.67 -3.72 19.51
CA PRO A 34 47.68 -2.87 20.12
C PRO A 34 46.28 -3.38 19.75
N ALA A 35 45.42 -3.54 20.76
CA ALA A 35 44.03 -3.95 20.58
C ALA A 35 43.34 -2.91 19.68
N ASN A 36 42.86 -3.34 18.51
CA ASN A 36 41.98 -2.52 17.72
C ASN A 36 40.70 -2.25 18.58
N PRO A 37 40.25 -0.98 18.59
CA PRO A 37 38.94 -0.69 19.20
C PRO A 37 37.84 -1.56 18.56
N PRO A 38 36.85 -2.01 19.34
CA PRO A 38 35.78 -2.80 18.80
C PRO A 38 35.14 -2.06 17.61
N ALA A 39 35.08 -2.73 16.47
CA ALA A 39 34.37 -2.20 15.30
C ALA A 39 32.92 -1.98 15.74
N THR A 40 32.55 -0.73 15.87
CA THR A 40 31.13 -0.35 15.97
C THR A 40 30.49 -0.86 14.69
N HIS A 41 29.75 -1.98 14.79
CA HIS A 41 28.83 -2.40 13.76
C HIS A 41 27.81 -1.27 13.64
N VAL A 42 28.02 -0.36 12.69
CA VAL A 42 26.98 0.50 12.19
C VAL A 42 26.00 -0.47 11.53
N VAL A 43 24.95 -0.86 12.26
CA VAL A 43 23.79 -1.52 11.66
C VAL A 43 23.27 -0.50 10.66
N SER A 44 23.55 -0.72 9.40
CA SER A 44 22.90 0.03 8.32
C SER A 44 21.40 -0.23 8.49
N ALA A 45 20.70 0.74 9.03
CA ALA A 45 19.26 0.66 9.16
C ALA A 45 18.70 0.52 7.75
N HIS A 46 18.27 -0.70 7.40
CA HIS A 46 17.65 -0.94 6.11
C HIS A 46 16.35 -0.12 6.06
N LYS A 47 16.21 0.69 5.01
CA LYS A 47 14.97 1.44 4.79
C LYS A 47 13.78 0.48 4.80
N PRO A 48 12.63 0.90 5.37
CA PRO A 48 11.42 0.09 5.36
C PRO A 48 10.96 -0.17 3.92
N THR A 49 10.27 -1.28 3.71
CA THR A 49 9.57 -1.53 2.45
C THR A 49 8.29 -0.70 2.40
N ILE A 50 8.12 0.05 1.34
CA ILE A 50 6.87 0.78 1.07
C ILE A 50 5.93 -0.14 0.30
N VAL A 51 4.76 -0.40 0.86
CA VAL A 51 3.70 -1.20 0.22
C VAL A 51 2.56 -0.26 -0.16
N LEU A 52 2.27 -0.13 -1.47
CA LEU A 52 1.29 0.81 -2.02
C LEU A 52 0.04 0.05 -2.48
N VAL A 53 -1.12 0.42 -1.94
CA VAL A 53 -2.41 -0.22 -2.23
C VAL A 53 -3.33 0.78 -2.93
N HIS A 54 -3.66 0.51 -4.18
CA HIS A 54 -4.45 1.40 -5.02
C HIS A 54 -5.92 1.46 -4.62
N GLY A 55 -6.58 2.54 -5.05
CA GLY A 55 -7.99 2.80 -4.85
C GLY A 55 -8.94 2.01 -5.76
N GLY A 56 -10.23 2.32 -5.70
CA GLY A 56 -11.23 1.86 -6.66
C GLY A 56 -11.10 2.60 -7.98
N PHE A 57 -11.63 1.99 -9.05
CA PHE A 57 -11.67 2.55 -10.41
C PHE A 57 -10.29 2.80 -11.05
N THR A 58 -9.22 2.26 -10.45
CA THR A 58 -7.84 2.38 -10.91
C THR A 58 -7.07 1.10 -10.61
N ASP A 59 -5.78 1.09 -10.87
CA ASP A 59 -4.87 0.00 -10.54
C ASP A 59 -3.52 0.54 -10.04
N ALA A 60 -2.54 -0.35 -9.88
CA ALA A 60 -1.23 0.02 -9.35
C ALA A 60 -0.47 1.07 -10.19
N SER A 61 -0.89 1.35 -11.44
CA SER A 61 -0.28 2.38 -12.27
C SER A 61 -0.51 3.81 -11.77
N GLU A 62 -1.51 4.02 -10.91
CA GLU A 62 -1.68 5.32 -10.24
C GLU A 62 -0.45 5.74 -9.44
N TRP A 63 0.35 4.77 -9.00
CA TRP A 63 1.56 4.96 -8.21
C TRP A 63 2.84 5.14 -9.02
N ASP A 64 2.79 5.11 -10.35
CA ASP A 64 3.99 5.06 -11.22
C ASP A 64 5.02 6.15 -10.91
N ALA A 65 4.58 7.40 -10.72
CA ALA A 65 5.46 8.52 -10.38
C ALA A 65 5.98 8.41 -8.94
N VAL A 66 5.12 8.07 -7.99
CA VAL A 66 5.47 7.85 -6.57
C VAL A 66 6.49 6.71 -6.43
N ILE A 67 6.27 5.59 -7.13
CA ILE A 67 7.22 4.46 -7.16
C ILE A 67 8.60 4.92 -7.66
N LYS A 68 8.64 5.71 -8.74
CA LYS A 68 9.91 6.24 -9.29
C LYS A 68 10.64 7.09 -8.27
N SER A 69 9.94 8.03 -7.62
CA SER A 69 10.50 8.92 -6.61
C SER A 69 11.01 8.17 -5.38
N LEU A 70 10.21 7.28 -4.80
CA LEU A 70 10.61 6.48 -3.64
C LEU A 70 11.79 5.54 -3.94
N ARG A 71 11.82 4.92 -5.14
CA ARG A 71 12.97 4.09 -5.54
C ARG A 71 14.23 4.91 -5.77
N ALA A 72 14.11 6.10 -6.35
CA ALA A 72 15.24 7.03 -6.49
C ALA A 72 15.77 7.46 -5.11
N ALA A 73 14.90 7.62 -4.12
CA ALA A 73 15.25 7.86 -2.73
C ALA A 73 15.79 6.60 -2.02
N GLY A 74 15.84 5.43 -2.67
CA GLY A 74 16.45 4.20 -2.16
C GLY A 74 15.54 3.35 -1.27
N TYR A 75 14.21 3.52 -1.32
CA TYR A 75 13.27 2.64 -0.66
C TYR A 75 13.00 1.38 -1.49
N PRO A 76 12.92 0.18 -0.88
CA PRO A 76 12.22 -0.94 -1.49
C PRO A 76 10.73 -0.61 -1.63
N VAL A 77 10.17 -0.76 -2.83
CA VAL A 77 8.76 -0.42 -3.12
C VAL A 77 8.09 -1.58 -3.83
N VAL A 78 6.90 -1.92 -3.38
CA VAL A 78 6.00 -2.89 -4.03
C VAL A 78 4.58 -2.35 -4.05
N ALA A 79 3.85 -2.63 -5.11
CA ALA A 79 2.46 -2.25 -5.28
C ALA A 79 1.63 -3.50 -5.66
N PRO A 80 1.19 -4.29 -4.66
CA PRO A 80 0.38 -5.46 -4.94
C PRO A 80 -0.98 -5.05 -5.51
N PRO A 81 -1.62 -5.91 -6.32
CA PRO A 81 -2.97 -5.64 -6.78
C PRO A 81 -3.95 -5.60 -5.61
N ASN A 82 -4.86 -4.62 -5.61
CA ASN A 82 -6.06 -4.64 -4.80
C ASN A 82 -7.16 -5.30 -5.65
N PRO A 83 -7.69 -6.48 -5.29
CA PRO A 83 -8.62 -7.21 -6.13
C PRO A 83 -9.95 -6.49 -6.39
N LEU A 84 -10.39 -5.62 -5.49
CA LEU A 84 -11.64 -4.86 -5.56
C LEU A 84 -12.89 -5.76 -5.61
N ARG A 85 -12.86 -6.88 -4.86
CA ARG A 85 -13.93 -7.89 -4.86
C ARG A 85 -14.69 -8.01 -3.55
N GLY A 86 -14.13 -7.53 -2.44
CA GLY A 86 -14.75 -7.53 -1.10
C GLY A 86 -13.76 -6.99 -0.06
N MET A 87 -14.24 -6.22 0.92
CA MET A 87 -13.35 -5.64 1.95
C MET A 87 -12.63 -6.74 2.73
N ALA A 88 -13.39 -7.74 3.20
CA ALA A 88 -12.82 -8.82 3.99
C ALA A 88 -11.86 -9.70 3.17
N SER A 89 -12.23 -10.06 1.93
CA SER A 89 -11.39 -10.90 1.07
C SER A 89 -10.11 -10.19 0.64
N ASP A 90 -10.21 -8.90 0.30
CA ASP A 90 -9.09 -8.11 -0.19
C ASP A 90 -8.12 -7.77 0.94
N SER A 91 -8.65 -7.49 2.15
CA SER A 91 -7.84 -7.32 3.36
C SER A 91 -7.09 -8.61 3.74
N GLN A 92 -7.74 -9.77 3.63
CA GLN A 92 -7.10 -11.05 3.88
C GLN A 92 -6.02 -11.37 2.83
N TYR A 93 -6.28 -11.07 1.55
CA TYR A 93 -5.31 -11.20 0.48
C TYR A 93 -4.08 -10.31 0.74
N LEU A 94 -4.31 -9.04 1.05
CA LEU A 94 -3.23 -8.10 1.38
C LEU A 94 -2.45 -8.54 2.62
N HIS A 95 -3.14 -8.96 3.70
CA HIS A 95 -2.47 -9.49 4.89
C HIS A 95 -1.53 -10.65 4.55
N SER A 96 -2.01 -11.61 3.75
CA SER A 96 -1.19 -12.74 3.29
C SER A 96 0.03 -12.29 2.48
N PHE A 97 -0.11 -11.24 1.68
CA PHE A 97 1.00 -10.63 0.96
C PHE A 97 2.01 -9.97 1.92
N LEU A 98 1.53 -9.20 2.92
CA LEU A 98 2.40 -8.54 3.91
C LEU A 98 3.28 -9.54 4.66
N LEU A 99 2.76 -10.70 5.02
CA LEU A 99 3.54 -11.78 5.66
C LEU A 99 4.72 -12.28 4.81
N SER A 100 4.70 -12.05 3.50
CA SER A 100 5.80 -12.41 2.60
C SER A 100 6.88 -11.32 2.52
N VAL A 101 6.59 -10.10 2.96
CA VAL A 101 7.52 -8.96 2.97
C VAL A 101 8.40 -9.04 4.21
N LYS A 102 9.71 -8.93 4.03
CA LYS A 102 10.67 -8.99 5.14
C LYS A 102 11.05 -7.59 5.62
N GLY A 103 11.11 -7.42 6.93
CA GLY A 103 11.55 -6.19 7.58
C GLY A 103 10.40 -5.21 7.81
N PRO A 104 10.70 -3.99 8.28
CA PRO A 104 9.69 -2.98 8.58
C PRO A 104 8.95 -2.54 7.30
N ILE A 105 7.64 -2.33 7.43
CA ILE A 105 6.74 -1.95 6.35
C ILE A 105 6.11 -0.60 6.68
N ILE A 106 6.06 0.28 5.69
CA ILE A 106 5.14 1.42 5.64
C ILE A 106 4.03 1.03 4.67
N LEU A 107 2.83 0.91 5.19
CA LEU A 107 1.66 0.48 4.41
C LEU A 107 0.83 1.71 4.01
N VAL A 108 0.68 1.91 2.70
CA VAL A 108 0.05 3.08 2.11
C VAL A 108 -1.24 2.65 1.40
N GLY A 109 -2.35 3.31 1.68
CA GLY A 109 -3.63 3.06 1.02
C GLY A 109 -4.20 4.33 0.41
N HIS A 110 -4.63 4.26 -0.86
CA HIS A 110 -5.40 5.31 -1.51
C HIS A 110 -6.90 4.97 -1.49
N SER A 111 -7.73 5.96 -1.21
CA SER A 111 -9.19 5.81 -1.32
C SER A 111 -9.72 4.58 -0.56
N ILE A 112 -10.47 3.71 -1.23
CA ILE A 112 -10.95 2.42 -0.70
C ILE A 112 -9.81 1.49 -0.29
N GLY A 113 -8.61 1.63 -0.87
CA GLY A 113 -7.41 0.93 -0.46
C GLY A 113 -7.01 1.23 0.99
N GLY A 114 -7.34 2.42 1.52
CA GLY A 114 -7.17 2.75 2.93
C GLY A 114 -8.03 1.90 3.86
N PHE A 115 -9.27 1.58 3.47
CA PHE A 115 -10.10 0.62 4.20
C PHE A 115 -9.44 -0.76 4.24
N VAL A 116 -8.98 -1.24 3.09
CA VAL A 116 -8.31 -2.55 2.98
C VAL A 116 -7.04 -2.60 3.81
N THR A 117 -6.20 -1.56 3.77
CA THR A 117 -4.96 -1.49 4.57
C THR A 117 -5.24 -1.41 6.06
N THR A 118 -6.33 -0.73 6.46
CA THR A 118 -6.77 -0.63 7.86
C THR A 118 -7.00 -2.00 8.49
N GLU A 119 -7.64 -2.92 7.78
CA GLU A 119 -7.90 -4.28 8.29
C GLU A 119 -6.70 -5.21 8.08
N ALA A 120 -6.02 -5.11 6.93
CA ALA A 120 -4.92 -6.01 6.59
C ALA A 120 -3.72 -5.89 7.55
N ALA A 121 -3.49 -4.73 8.14
CA ALA A 121 -2.38 -4.47 9.05
C ALA A 121 -2.59 -5.00 10.48
N VAL A 122 -3.80 -5.48 10.81
CA VAL A 122 -4.13 -5.91 12.16
C VAL A 122 -3.24 -7.08 12.61
N GLY A 123 -2.53 -6.87 13.70
CA GLY A 123 -1.68 -7.92 14.31
C GLY A 123 -0.37 -8.19 13.57
N ASP A 124 -0.03 -7.47 12.51
CA ASP A 124 1.26 -7.60 11.84
C ASP A 124 2.30 -6.67 12.47
N PRO A 125 3.27 -7.21 13.23
CA PRO A 125 4.30 -6.40 13.90
C PRO A 125 5.31 -5.77 12.94
N GLN A 126 5.32 -6.15 11.66
CA GLN A 126 6.20 -5.58 10.64
C GLN A 126 5.65 -4.24 10.12
N VAL A 127 4.35 -4.00 10.17
CA VAL A 127 3.75 -2.73 9.77
C VAL A 127 4.02 -1.69 10.86
N LYS A 128 4.85 -0.69 10.53
CA LYS A 128 5.31 0.34 11.46
C LYS A 128 4.54 1.65 11.34
N ALA A 129 3.96 1.91 10.18
CA ALA A 129 3.12 3.07 9.94
C ALA A 129 2.05 2.76 8.89
N LEU A 130 0.92 3.45 9.02
CA LEU A 130 -0.14 3.52 8.02
C LEU A 130 -0.11 4.91 7.38
N VAL A 131 -0.21 4.95 6.05
CA VAL A 131 -0.32 6.22 5.32
C VAL A 131 -1.60 6.19 4.49
N TYR A 132 -2.45 7.17 4.71
CA TYR A 132 -3.74 7.32 4.05
C TYR A 132 -3.67 8.47 3.04
N ILE A 133 -3.91 8.17 1.79
CA ILE A 133 -3.84 9.13 0.69
C ILE A 133 -5.25 9.33 0.15
N ALA A 134 -5.90 10.47 0.43
CA ALA A 134 -7.31 10.71 0.07
C ALA A 134 -8.21 9.50 0.40
N ALA A 135 -8.00 8.87 1.56
CA ALA A 135 -8.41 7.49 1.81
C ALA A 135 -9.51 7.36 2.88
N LEU A 136 -10.18 6.22 2.86
CA LEU A 136 -11.12 5.82 3.91
C LEU A 136 -10.37 5.12 5.05
N MET A 137 -10.65 5.57 6.28
CA MET A 137 -10.05 5.04 7.51
C MET A 137 -11.20 4.66 8.49
N PRO A 138 -11.84 3.48 8.30
CA PRO A 138 -13.00 3.10 9.08
C PRO A 138 -12.67 2.77 10.54
N ASP A 139 -13.67 2.94 11.42
CA ASP A 139 -13.71 2.31 12.75
C ASP A 139 -14.55 1.02 12.70
N VAL A 140 -14.54 0.25 13.78
CA VAL A 140 -15.32 -0.99 13.92
C VAL A 140 -16.81 -0.74 13.62
N GLY A 141 -17.35 -1.55 12.72
CA GLY A 141 -18.76 -1.50 12.32
C GLY A 141 -19.09 -0.47 11.24
N GLU A 142 -18.18 0.44 10.91
CA GLU A 142 -18.40 1.42 9.83
C GLU A 142 -18.25 0.78 8.44
N THR A 143 -19.00 1.31 7.49
CA THR A 143 -18.96 0.95 6.07
C THR A 143 -18.45 2.10 5.23
N ALA A 144 -17.98 1.83 4.01
CA ALA A 144 -17.59 2.88 3.07
C ALA A 144 -18.78 3.81 2.74
N THR A 145 -19.98 3.27 2.60
CA THR A 145 -21.21 4.08 2.36
C THR A 145 -21.47 5.08 3.49
N GLU A 146 -21.38 4.63 4.74
CA GLU A 146 -21.60 5.51 5.90
C GLU A 146 -20.56 6.62 6.00
N LEU A 147 -19.29 6.31 5.74
CA LEU A 147 -18.22 7.29 5.76
C LEU A 147 -18.37 8.33 4.64
N ILE A 148 -18.52 7.89 3.40
CA ILE A 148 -18.67 8.79 2.24
C ILE A 148 -19.91 9.67 2.39
N GLY A 149 -21.01 9.12 2.90
CA GLY A 149 -22.26 9.84 3.12
C GLY A 149 -22.31 10.68 4.39
N LYS A 150 -21.26 10.68 5.22
CA LYS A 150 -21.27 11.36 6.53
C LYS A 150 -21.38 12.87 6.44
N TYR A 151 -20.81 13.46 5.42
CA TYR A 151 -20.87 14.90 5.13
C TYR A 151 -21.34 15.14 3.70
N PRO A 152 -22.03 16.24 3.42
CA PRO A 152 -22.44 16.56 2.06
C PRO A 152 -21.22 16.88 1.17
N GLY A 153 -21.38 16.70 -0.14
CA GLY A 153 -20.41 17.13 -1.15
C GLY A 153 -19.82 15.99 -1.99
N ALA A 154 -19.87 14.74 -1.55
CA ALA A 154 -19.42 13.62 -2.39
C ALA A 154 -20.36 13.45 -3.59
N THR A 155 -19.82 13.56 -4.81
CA THR A 155 -20.61 13.50 -6.05
C THR A 155 -20.31 12.30 -6.92
N LEU A 156 -19.14 11.67 -6.75
CA LEU A 156 -18.72 10.51 -7.56
C LEU A 156 -19.79 9.42 -7.61
N GLY A 157 -20.44 9.12 -6.50
CA GLY A 157 -21.49 8.11 -6.41
C GLY A 157 -22.68 8.34 -7.36
N ASN A 158 -22.97 9.59 -7.75
CA ASN A 158 -24.05 9.95 -8.65
C ASN A 158 -23.75 9.56 -10.13
N TYR A 159 -22.51 9.26 -10.43
CA TYR A 159 -22.03 8.96 -11.78
C TYR A 159 -21.51 7.54 -11.94
N LEU A 160 -21.86 6.67 -11.00
CA LEU A 160 -21.58 5.24 -11.11
C LEU A 160 -22.58 4.56 -12.05
N GLN A 161 -22.07 3.68 -12.88
CA GLN A 161 -22.86 2.72 -13.67
C GLN A 161 -22.65 1.32 -13.13
N THR A 162 -23.73 0.55 -13.11
CA THR A 162 -23.73 -0.84 -12.63
C THR A 162 -23.61 -1.81 -13.80
N VAL A 163 -22.74 -2.81 -13.65
CA VAL A 163 -22.58 -3.89 -14.61
C VAL A 163 -22.79 -5.21 -13.87
N PRO A 164 -23.93 -5.90 -14.09
CA PRO A 164 -24.18 -7.19 -13.48
C PRO A 164 -23.26 -8.25 -14.09
N PHE A 165 -22.79 -9.16 -13.24
CA PHE A 165 -22.02 -10.33 -13.67
C PHE A 165 -22.40 -11.56 -12.84
N THR A 166 -22.00 -12.76 -13.30
CA THR A 166 -22.28 -14.00 -12.61
C THR A 166 -20.99 -14.75 -12.29
N LEU A 167 -20.83 -15.14 -11.05
CA LEU A 167 -19.77 -16.01 -10.55
C LEU A 167 -20.36 -17.37 -10.13
N PRO A 168 -19.53 -18.39 -9.91
CA PRO A 168 -19.99 -19.67 -9.36
C PRO A 168 -20.78 -19.54 -8.04
N GLY A 169 -20.58 -18.47 -7.29
CA GLY A 169 -21.30 -18.17 -6.03
C GLY A 169 -22.61 -17.40 -6.21
N GLY A 170 -22.99 -16.99 -7.41
CA GLY A 170 -24.20 -16.23 -7.69
C GLY A 170 -24.00 -14.96 -8.51
N ALA A 171 -25.06 -14.18 -8.63
CA ALA A 171 -25.02 -12.88 -9.30
C ALA A 171 -24.34 -11.82 -8.41
N ALA A 172 -23.57 -10.97 -9.03
CA ALA A 172 -22.91 -9.83 -8.40
C ALA A 172 -22.97 -8.61 -9.31
N THR A 173 -22.52 -7.46 -8.82
CA THR A 173 -22.56 -6.19 -9.56
C THR A 173 -21.23 -5.50 -9.44
N ASP A 174 -20.68 -5.12 -10.58
CA ASP A 174 -19.54 -4.22 -10.68
C ASP A 174 -20.00 -2.77 -10.81
N LEU A 175 -19.22 -1.87 -10.25
CA LEU A 175 -19.39 -0.44 -10.39
C LEU A 175 -18.26 0.13 -11.21
N TYR A 176 -18.61 1.00 -12.14
CA TYR A 176 -17.71 1.81 -12.97
C TYR A 176 -18.09 3.27 -12.84
N VAL A 177 -17.13 4.18 -12.94
CA VAL A 177 -17.43 5.59 -13.13
C VAL A 177 -17.80 5.81 -14.60
N ARG A 178 -18.84 6.56 -14.89
CA ARG A 178 -19.19 6.91 -16.28
C ARG A 178 -17.99 7.60 -16.96
N PRO A 179 -17.52 7.12 -18.13
CA PRO A 179 -16.32 7.64 -18.77
C PRO A 179 -16.38 9.16 -19.08
N ASP A 180 -17.58 9.67 -19.45
CA ASP A 180 -17.82 11.10 -19.71
C ASP A 180 -17.75 11.99 -18.47
N LYS A 181 -17.74 11.39 -17.27
CA LYS A 181 -17.67 12.06 -15.98
C LYS A 181 -16.39 11.75 -15.19
N PHE A 182 -15.65 10.74 -15.62
CA PHE A 182 -14.48 10.25 -14.87
C PHE A 182 -13.53 11.37 -14.45
N ARG A 183 -13.13 12.23 -15.42
CA ARG A 183 -12.25 13.36 -15.10
C ARG A 183 -12.87 14.29 -14.07
N GLU A 184 -14.13 14.70 -14.28
CA GLU A 184 -14.82 15.67 -13.44
C GLU A 184 -14.87 15.24 -11.96
N VAL A 185 -15.22 13.96 -11.70
CA VAL A 185 -15.54 13.49 -10.33
C VAL A 185 -14.42 12.72 -9.65
N TYR A 186 -13.38 12.33 -10.40
CA TYR A 186 -12.27 11.54 -9.86
C TYR A 186 -10.92 12.23 -9.99
N ALA A 187 -10.65 12.93 -11.10
CA ALA A 187 -9.32 13.39 -11.47
C ALA A 187 -9.35 14.78 -12.13
N ALA A 188 -10.05 15.75 -11.52
CA ALA A 188 -10.36 17.06 -12.12
C ALA A 188 -9.11 17.89 -12.44
N ASP A 189 -8.03 17.74 -11.69
CA ASP A 189 -6.75 18.41 -11.84
C ASP A 189 -5.73 17.64 -12.69
N VAL A 190 -6.11 16.45 -13.21
CA VAL A 190 -5.28 15.66 -14.12
C VAL A 190 -5.58 16.04 -15.59
N PRO A 191 -4.57 16.11 -16.49
CA PRO A 191 -4.78 16.39 -17.91
C PRO A 191 -5.76 15.43 -18.58
N GLN A 192 -6.63 15.96 -19.48
CA GLN A 192 -7.65 15.17 -20.17
C GLN A 192 -7.08 13.92 -20.88
N SER A 193 -5.94 14.07 -21.54
CA SER A 193 -5.30 12.95 -22.26
C SER A 193 -4.88 11.78 -21.35
N VAL A 194 -4.64 12.05 -20.06
CA VAL A 194 -4.33 11.03 -19.05
C VAL A 194 -5.63 10.42 -18.53
N THR A 195 -6.63 11.24 -18.20
CA THR A 195 -7.91 10.77 -17.67
C THR A 195 -8.73 9.98 -18.69
N ASP A 196 -8.57 10.24 -20.00
CA ASP A 196 -9.17 9.42 -21.07
C ASP A 196 -8.63 7.99 -21.06
N VAL A 197 -7.32 7.83 -20.79
CA VAL A 197 -6.70 6.51 -20.65
C VAL A 197 -7.15 5.84 -19.35
N MET A 198 -7.19 6.59 -18.25
CA MET A 198 -7.64 6.06 -16.94
C MET A 198 -9.09 5.56 -17.03
N ALA A 199 -9.99 6.33 -17.62
CA ALA A 199 -11.40 5.94 -17.78
C ALA A 199 -11.58 4.71 -18.69
N ALA A 200 -10.70 4.53 -19.69
CA ALA A 200 -10.74 3.37 -20.58
C ALA A 200 -10.13 2.10 -19.94
N ALA A 201 -9.16 2.28 -19.02
CA ALA A 201 -8.47 1.18 -18.33
C ALA A 201 -9.01 0.93 -16.93
N GLU A 202 -10.07 1.61 -16.54
CA GLU A 202 -10.70 1.56 -15.23
C GLU A 202 -10.95 0.13 -14.76
N ARG A 203 -10.57 -0.16 -13.52
CA ARG A 203 -10.90 -1.42 -12.87
C ARG A 203 -12.16 -1.28 -12.06
N PRO A 204 -13.18 -2.11 -12.32
CA PRO A 204 -14.41 -2.05 -11.56
C PRO A 204 -14.20 -2.55 -10.14
N LEU A 205 -15.00 -2.04 -9.23
CA LEU A 205 -15.10 -2.59 -7.88
C LEU A 205 -16.46 -3.24 -7.65
N ALA A 206 -16.49 -4.31 -6.86
CA ALA A 206 -17.73 -4.97 -6.50
C ALA A 206 -18.60 -4.06 -5.62
N ALA A 207 -19.86 -3.90 -5.98
CA ALA A 207 -20.79 -3.03 -5.24
C ALA A 207 -20.93 -3.41 -3.76
N SER A 208 -20.77 -4.70 -3.41
CA SER A 208 -20.78 -5.19 -2.04
C SER A 208 -19.78 -4.52 -1.12
N MET A 209 -18.61 -4.09 -1.65
CA MET A 209 -17.56 -3.45 -0.86
C MET A 209 -18.06 -2.23 -0.08
N PHE A 210 -19.01 -1.49 -0.64
CA PHE A 210 -19.52 -0.29 0.02
C PHE A 210 -20.34 -0.56 1.27
N SER A 211 -20.89 -1.76 1.43
CA SER A 211 -21.74 -2.17 2.55
C SER A 211 -21.08 -3.11 3.55
N GLU A 212 -19.87 -3.59 3.23
CA GLU A 212 -19.11 -4.42 4.16
C GLU A 212 -18.56 -3.57 5.32
N LYS A 213 -18.62 -4.14 6.52
CA LYS A 213 -18.24 -3.44 7.77
C LYS A 213 -16.80 -3.72 8.13
N CYS A 214 -16.11 -2.68 8.58
CA CYS A 214 -14.81 -2.84 9.22
C CYS A 214 -14.94 -3.67 10.50
N THR A 215 -14.05 -4.64 10.66
CA THR A 215 -14.05 -5.55 11.82
C THR A 215 -13.01 -5.17 12.86
N ALA A 216 -11.84 -4.70 12.42
CA ALA A 216 -10.74 -4.33 13.31
C ALA A 216 -9.82 -3.27 12.67
N PRO A 217 -9.81 -2.04 13.22
CA PRO A 217 -9.01 -0.96 12.65
C PRO A 217 -7.59 -0.91 13.25
N ALA A 218 -6.56 -1.16 12.43
CA ALA A 218 -5.16 -1.16 12.85
C ALA A 218 -4.65 0.23 13.28
N TRP A 219 -5.24 1.33 12.79
CA TRP A 219 -4.87 2.69 13.18
C TRP A 219 -5.04 2.99 14.68
N LYS A 220 -5.78 2.16 15.42
CA LYS A 220 -5.87 2.28 16.89
C LYS A 220 -4.58 1.91 17.61
N THR A 221 -3.68 1.20 16.95
CA THR A 221 -2.42 0.70 17.55
C THR A 221 -1.18 1.03 16.73
N ILE A 222 -1.34 1.38 15.46
CA ILE A 222 -0.26 1.73 14.54
C ILE A 222 -0.36 3.23 14.24
N PRO A 223 0.74 4.01 14.37
CA PRO A 223 0.73 5.44 14.04
C PRO A 223 0.39 5.67 12.58
N SER A 224 -0.31 6.77 12.30
CA SER A 224 -0.81 7.07 10.96
C SER A 224 -0.48 8.47 10.47
N TRP A 225 -0.33 8.59 9.15
CA TRP A 225 -0.17 9.83 8.38
C TRP A 225 -1.31 9.91 7.38
N ASP A 226 -1.83 11.12 7.16
CA ASP A 226 -2.98 11.33 6.30
C ASP A 226 -2.70 12.50 5.35
N LEU A 227 -2.80 12.25 4.04
CA LEU A 227 -2.78 13.29 3.04
C LEU A 227 -4.22 13.57 2.60
N ILE A 228 -4.73 14.72 3.02
CA ILE A 228 -6.09 15.18 2.74
C ILE A 228 -6.11 16.00 1.46
N THR A 229 -7.02 15.66 0.55
CA THR A 229 -7.24 16.34 -0.73
C THR A 229 -8.39 17.32 -0.59
N THR A 230 -8.12 18.63 -0.78
CA THR A 230 -9.10 19.69 -0.48
C THR A 230 -10.10 19.97 -1.61
N GLN A 231 -9.96 19.32 -2.78
CA GLN A 231 -10.84 19.42 -3.95
C GLN A 231 -11.45 18.06 -4.32
N ASP A 232 -11.69 17.20 -3.33
CA ASP A 232 -12.07 15.80 -3.52
C ASP A 232 -13.61 15.63 -3.53
N ASP A 233 -14.13 15.13 -4.63
CA ASP A 233 -15.54 14.83 -4.85
C ASP A 233 -15.93 13.36 -4.61
N ALA A 234 -14.95 12.49 -4.31
CA ALA A 234 -15.17 11.08 -4.00
C ALA A 234 -15.24 10.83 -2.49
N ALA A 235 -14.21 11.29 -1.76
CA ALA A 235 -14.16 11.28 -0.30
C ALA A 235 -13.94 12.72 0.16
N THR A 236 -14.99 13.43 0.54
CA THR A 236 -14.92 14.86 0.82
C THR A 236 -13.84 15.22 1.86
N PRO A 237 -13.21 16.42 1.78
CA PRO A 237 -12.24 16.86 2.78
C PRO A 237 -12.78 16.74 4.21
N ALA A 238 -14.08 17.01 4.40
CA ALA A 238 -14.73 16.93 5.70
C ALA A 238 -14.69 15.52 6.31
N VAL A 239 -14.91 14.48 5.51
CA VAL A 239 -14.82 13.10 6.01
C VAL A 239 -13.37 12.67 6.21
N GLN A 240 -12.44 13.08 5.35
CA GLN A 240 -11.01 12.82 5.53
C GLN A 240 -10.52 13.44 6.86
N HIS A 241 -10.82 14.71 7.12
CA HIS A 241 -10.50 15.37 8.40
C HIS A 241 -11.13 14.66 9.61
N PHE A 242 -12.40 14.26 9.51
CA PHE A 242 -13.07 13.51 10.60
C PHE A 242 -12.30 12.22 10.94
N MET A 243 -11.91 11.46 9.94
CA MET A 243 -11.20 10.19 10.13
C MET A 243 -9.78 10.42 10.67
N ALA A 244 -9.04 11.35 10.09
CA ALA A 244 -7.69 11.69 10.52
C ALA A 244 -7.65 12.21 11.97
N ALA A 245 -8.59 13.10 12.33
CA ALA A 245 -8.65 13.66 13.68
C ALA A 245 -8.93 12.61 14.76
N ARG A 246 -9.85 11.67 14.52
CA ARG A 246 -10.15 10.60 15.49
C ARG A 246 -9.01 9.59 15.66
N ALA A 247 -8.21 9.40 14.60
CA ALA A 247 -7.06 8.52 14.61
C ALA A 247 -5.78 9.21 15.13
N HIS A 248 -5.85 10.51 15.43
CA HIS A 248 -4.70 11.34 15.77
C HIS A 248 -3.57 11.26 14.72
N SER A 249 -3.95 11.20 13.44
CA SER A 249 -3.01 11.13 12.31
C SER A 249 -2.20 12.41 12.18
N HIS A 250 -0.98 12.27 11.66
CA HIS A 250 -0.21 13.40 11.14
C HIS A 250 -0.82 13.86 9.82
N ILE A 251 -1.38 15.07 9.78
CA ILE A 251 -2.15 15.58 8.63
C ILE A 251 -1.27 16.45 7.75
N THR A 252 -1.36 16.22 6.44
CA THR A 252 -0.88 17.09 5.36
C THR A 252 -2.06 17.39 4.43
N GLU A 253 -2.23 18.63 3.98
CA GLU A 253 -3.29 19.01 3.04
C GLU A 253 -2.70 19.38 1.69
N VAL A 254 -3.38 18.97 0.62
CA VAL A 254 -3.03 19.30 -0.77
C VAL A 254 -4.27 19.75 -1.52
N SER A 255 -4.14 20.85 -2.29
CA SER A 255 -5.20 21.30 -3.19
C SER A 255 -5.24 20.46 -4.44
N SER A 256 -5.85 19.30 -4.34
CA SER A 256 -5.94 18.27 -5.40
C SER A 256 -7.32 17.65 -5.42
N SER A 257 -7.68 17.09 -6.58
CA SER A 257 -8.78 16.12 -6.72
C SER A 257 -8.45 14.79 -6.06
N HIS A 258 -9.33 13.80 -6.21
CA HIS A 258 -9.14 12.46 -5.64
C HIS A 258 -7.90 11.74 -6.18
N ALA A 259 -7.49 11.98 -7.44
CA ALA A 259 -6.37 11.31 -8.11
C ALA A 259 -4.99 11.92 -7.74
N VAL A 260 -4.77 12.25 -6.48
CA VAL A 260 -3.61 13.00 -5.98
C VAL A 260 -2.26 12.31 -6.23
N ALA A 261 -2.22 10.98 -6.25
CA ALA A 261 -0.98 10.24 -6.55
C ALA A 261 -0.49 10.46 -8.00
N ILE A 262 -1.40 10.87 -8.89
CA ILE A 262 -1.10 11.18 -10.30
C ILE A 262 -0.80 12.66 -10.47
N SER A 263 -1.61 13.55 -9.84
CA SER A 263 -1.49 15.00 -10.02
C SER A 263 -0.40 15.63 -9.14
N HIS A 264 -0.16 15.07 -7.93
CA HIS A 264 0.76 15.59 -6.92
C HIS A 264 1.66 14.49 -6.32
N PRO A 265 2.41 13.75 -7.16
CA PRO A 265 3.21 12.61 -6.70
C PRO A 265 4.33 12.99 -5.72
N ASP A 266 4.82 14.23 -5.77
CA ASP A 266 5.90 14.70 -4.88
C ASP A 266 5.38 14.89 -3.45
N GLU A 267 4.19 15.45 -3.28
CA GLU A 267 3.54 15.61 -1.98
C GLU A 267 3.19 14.27 -1.37
N VAL A 268 2.69 13.33 -2.17
CA VAL A 268 2.42 11.95 -1.73
C VAL A 268 3.72 11.27 -1.30
N THR A 269 4.78 11.39 -2.09
CA THR A 269 6.10 10.86 -1.74
C THR A 269 6.60 11.44 -0.42
N GLY A 270 6.45 12.76 -0.23
CA GLY A 270 6.88 13.46 0.98
C GLY A 270 6.20 12.94 2.25
N VAL A 271 4.89 12.69 2.22
CA VAL A 271 4.16 12.14 3.37
C VAL A 271 4.60 10.69 3.68
N ILE A 272 4.83 9.88 2.66
CA ILE A 272 5.34 8.51 2.83
C ILE A 272 6.74 8.52 3.45
N GLU A 273 7.61 9.42 3.01
CA GLU A 273 8.96 9.58 3.57
C GLU A 273 8.94 10.07 5.02
N GLN A 274 8.04 10.97 5.39
CA GLN A 274 7.85 11.40 6.77
C GLN A 274 7.48 10.21 7.66
N ALA A 275 6.53 9.37 7.25
CA ALA A 275 6.15 8.16 7.95
C ALA A 275 7.33 7.18 8.09
N ALA A 276 8.09 6.98 7.02
CA ALA A 276 9.26 6.10 7.01
C ALA A 276 10.36 6.60 7.97
N GLN A 277 10.65 7.90 7.97
CA GLN A 277 11.68 8.50 8.84
C GLN A 277 11.30 8.45 10.33
N ALA A 278 10.02 8.62 10.64
CA ALA A 278 9.53 8.58 12.03
C ALA A 278 9.58 7.17 12.65
N THR A 279 9.65 6.12 11.83
CA THR A 279 9.56 4.72 12.28
C THR A 279 10.87 3.95 12.23
N VAL A 280 11.91 4.49 11.60
CA VAL A 280 13.27 3.93 11.55
C VAL A 280 14.13 4.71 12.54
N GLN A 281 13.98 4.38 13.83
CA GLN A 281 14.90 4.82 14.89
C GLN A 281 15.71 3.64 15.40
#